data_7b8e3fb1c1822346213b03487882d1bd
#
_entry.id   7b8e3fb1c1822346213b03487882d1bd
#
_cell.length_a   1.000
_cell.length_b   1.000
_cell.length_c   1.000
_cell.angle_alpha   90.00
_cell.angle_beta   90.00
_cell.angle_gamma   90.00
#
_symmetry.space_group_name_H-M   'P 1'
#
loop_
_entity.id
_entity.type
_entity.pdbx_description
1 polymer ?
#
loop_
_entity_poly.entity_id
_entity_poly.type
_entity_poly.pdbx_seq_one_letter_code
_entity_poly.pdbx_strand_id
1 'polypeptide(L)'
;MTTTCVVHSYRGGTGKSTTTSNLSVLLAALGKRVATIDMDITSPGLHVIYNVSSQMMNFTLNDYIYNRCSFQDIVLDITNHLKLPRGAVYFLGSSMKPEEIVKVIREGYSDKFFRHVAEKLSQEYNVDYVIFDTHPGLNEDTLLAVMSSDVSLLLMRMDKQDVTGTYITGQIMKKFGRISYVVLNMVPPNLAESPDLPSEVSKIIDASVIGILPFYEEILSHRSRGVFCLHHPQHPYSSQLLKIAKRLIELTATESQTIDLTGAK
;
A
#
# COMPACT_ATOMS: atom_id res chain seq x y z
N MET A 1 9.15 -16.36 -1.58
CA MET A 1 9.86 -15.06 -1.42
C MET A 1 8.83 -14.00 -1.07
N THR A 2 9.07 -13.14 -0.12
CA THR A 2 8.15 -12.05 0.27
C THR A 2 8.33 -10.87 -0.67
N THR A 3 7.25 -10.32 -1.18
CA THR A 3 7.27 -9.11 -2.02
C THR A 3 6.95 -7.87 -1.17
N THR A 4 7.79 -6.87 -1.22
CA THR A 4 7.54 -5.57 -0.61
C THR A 4 6.91 -4.61 -1.62
N CYS A 5 5.79 -3.99 -1.23
CA CYS A 5 5.01 -3.09 -2.07
C CYS A 5 4.77 -1.77 -1.33
N VAL A 6 5.08 -0.65 -1.96
CA VAL A 6 4.70 0.68 -1.47
C VAL A 6 3.44 1.14 -2.20
N VAL A 7 2.43 1.59 -1.46
CA VAL A 7 1.30 2.34 -2.01
C VAL A 7 1.54 3.82 -1.76
N HIS A 8 1.73 4.55 -2.84
CA HIS A 8 2.12 5.95 -2.78
C HIS A 8 1.29 6.85 -3.70
N SER A 9 1.26 8.13 -3.41
CA SER A 9 0.71 9.16 -4.29
C SER A 9 1.41 10.50 -4.07
N TYR A 10 1.51 11.28 -5.12
CA TYR A 10 2.12 12.59 -5.04
C TYR A 10 1.31 13.57 -4.17
N ARG A 11 -0.02 13.44 -4.13
CA ARG A 11 -0.90 14.32 -3.33
C ARG A 11 -1.72 13.53 -2.32
N GLY A 12 -2.19 14.24 -1.29
CA GLY A 12 -3.18 13.73 -0.34
C GLY A 12 -4.56 13.55 -0.97
N GLY A 13 -5.39 12.71 -0.36
CA GLY A 13 -6.77 12.50 -0.79
C GLY A 13 -6.94 11.68 -2.09
N THR A 14 -5.93 10.95 -2.52
CA THR A 14 -5.98 10.07 -3.71
C THR A 14 -6.53 8.67 -3.41
N GLY A 15 -6.86 8.37 -2.15
CA GLY A 15 -7.41 7.08 -1.73
C GLY A 15 -6.37 6.00 -1.41
N LYS A 16 -5.13 6.37 -1.04
CA LYS A 16 -4.07 5.40 -0.68
C LYS A 16 -4.55 4.39 0.36
N SER A 17 -4.86 4.83 1.58
CA SER A 17 -5.23 3.95 2.69
C SER A 17 -6.49 3.12 2.39
N THR A 18 -7.45 3.69 1.65
CA THR A 18 -8.61 2.95 1.14
C THR A 18 -8.16 1.85 0.17
N THR A 19 -7.27 2.15 -0.77
CA THR A 19 -6.77 1.16 -1.71
C THR A 19 -5.90 0.12 -1.00
N THR A 20 -5.00 0.53 -0.12
CA THR A 20 -4.13 -0.37 0.67
C THR A 20 -4.95 -1.40 1.46
N SER A 21 -5.93 -0.93 2.23
CA SER A 21 -6.77 -1.81 3.06
C SER A 21 -7.61 -2.79 2.23
N ASN A 22 -8.21 -2.31 1.15
CA ASN A 22 -9.02 -3.16 0.28
C ASN A 22 -8.16 -4.14 -0.54
N LEU A 23 -6.99 -3.70 -1.04
CA LEU A 23 -6.04 -4.55 -1.76
C LEU A 23 -5.52 -5.69 -0.87
N SER A 24 -5.15 -5.39 0.39
CA SER A 24 -4.66 -6.41 1.33
C SER A 24 -5.68 -7.52 1.58
N VAL A 25 -6.94 -7.16 1.77
CA VAL A 25 -8.03 -8.12 1.97
C VAL A 25 -8.29 -8.94 0.72
N LEU A 26 -8.24 -8.34 -0.47
CA LEU A 26 -8.42 -9.05 -1.73
C LEU A 26 -7.26 -10.00 -2.02
N LEU A 27 -6.01 -9.61 -1.73
CA LEU A 27 -4.86 -10.52 -1.79
C LEU A 27 -5.02 -11.69 -0.82
N ALA A 28 -5.49 -11.42 0.41
CA ALA A 28 -5.77 -12.48 1.37
C ALA A 28 -6.90 -13.40 0.89
N ALA A 29 -7.96 -12.87 0.29
CA ALA A 29 -9.02 -13.66 -0.33
C ALA A 29 -8.51 -14.56 -1.48
N LEU A 30 -7.41 -14.18 -2.12
CA LEU A 30 -6.68 -14.99 -3.11
C LEU A 30 -5.71 -16.00 -2.46
N GLY A 31 -5.73 -16.13 -1.13
CA GLY A 31 -4.93 -17.09 -0.37
C GLY A 31 -3.56 -16.58 0.08
N LYS A 32 -3.26 -15.29 -0.09
CA LYS A 32 -1.98 -14.69 0.29
C LYS A 32 -1.97 -14.31 1.78
N ARG A 33 -0.78 -14.29 2.38
CA ARG A 33 -0.52 -13.77 3.72
C ARG A 33 0.05 -12.35 3.55
N VAL A 34 -0.65 -11.34 4.03
CA VAL A 34 -0.34 -9.93 3.75
C VAL A 34 -0.11 -9.19 5.06
N ALA A 35 0.98 -8.44 5.14
CA ALA A 35 1.17 -7.48 6.21
C ALA A 35 0.96 -6.06 5.65
N THR A 36 0.21 -5.25 6.36
CA THR A 36 0.02 -3.82 6.07
C THR A 36 0.63 -2.97 7.17
N ILE A 37 1.39 -1.96 6.79
CA ILE A 37 2.10 -1.08 7.69
C ILE A 37 1.66 0.35 7.43
N ASP A 38 1.07 0.98 8.44
CA ASP A 38 0.65 2.38 8.38
C ASP A 38 1.87 3.29 8.61
N MET A 39 2.42 3.82 7.51
CA MET A 39 3.56 4.73 7.53
C MET A 39 3.16 6.20 7.42
N ASP A 40 1.86 6.51 7.31
CA ASP A 40 1.37 7.88 7.40
C ASP A 40 1.25 8.30 8.89
N ILE A 41 2.40 8.47 9.54
CA ILE A 41 2.46 8.76 10.98
C ILE A 41 1.81 10.07 11.35
N THR A 42 1.78 11.02 10.44
CA THR A 42 1.16 12.32 10.70
C THR A 42 -0.36 12.26 10.65
N SER A 43 -0.90 11.28 9.94
CA SER A 43 -2.34 11.08 9.77
C SER A 43 -2.69 9.59 9.60
N PRO A 44 -2.38 8.75 10.61
CA PRO A 44 -2.61 7.32 10.51
C PRO A 44 -4.09 7.02 10.29
N GLY A 45 -4.40 6.18 9.29
CA GLY A 45 -5.76 5.96 8.82
C GLY A 45 -6.18 4.50 8.69
N LEU A 46 -5.24 3.58 8.53
CA LEU A 46 -5.54 2.17 8.30
C LEU A 46 -6.30 1.52 9.47
N HIS A 47 -5.96 1.87 10.72
CA HIS A 47 -6.65 1.35 11.90
C HIS A 47 -8.14 1.67 11.90
N VAL A 48 -8.55 2.86 11.39
CA VAL A 48 -9.96 3.24 11.25
C VAL A 48 -10.65 2.34 10.24
N ILE A 49 -10.04 2.13 9.07
CA ILE A 49 -10.62 1.32 7.99
C ILE A 49 -10.69 -0.16 8.40
N TYR A 50 -9.73 -0.66 9.16
CA TYR A 50 -9.77 -2.03 9.68
C TYR A 50 -10.65 -2.19 10.91
N ASN A 51 -11.24 -1.12 11.45
CA ASN A 51 -11.97 -1.09 12.72
C ASN A 51 -11.14 -1.64 13.89
N VAL A 52 -9.83 -1.36 13.88
CA VAL A 52 -8.91 -1.71 14.96
C VAL A 52 -8.90 -0.59 15.98
N SER A 53 -9.37 -0.89 17.20
CA SER A 53 -9.36 0.08 18.30
C SER A 53 -7.97 0.19 18.95
N SER A 54 -7.72 1.29 19.64
CA SER A 54 -6.49 1.47 20.43
C SER A 54 -6.31 0.40 21.52
N GLN A 55 -7.40 -0.21 21.99
CA GLN A 55 -7.35 -1.30 22.98
C GLN A 55 -6.86 -2.62 22.36
N MET A 56 -6.99 -2.80 21.06
CA MET A 56 -6.46 -3.96 20.32
C MET A 56 -4.96 -3.80 20.04
N MET A 57 -4.44 -2.58 20.00
CA MET A 57 -3.04 -2.27 19.76
C MET A 57 -2.37 -1.95 21.09
N ASN A 58 -1.82 -2.95 21.78
CA ASN A 58 -1.08 -2.73 23.02
C ASN A 58 0.18 -1.87 22.82
N PHE A 59 0.85 -2.11 21.67
CA PHE A 59 2.02 -1.36 21.22
C PHE A 59 1.83 -0.96 19.76
N THR A 60 2.55 0.06 19.35
CA THR A 60 2.51 0.65 18.03
C THR A 60 3.89 0.57 17.36
N LEU A 61 3.93 0.87 16.09
CA LEU A 61 5.18 0.98 15.32
C LEU A 61 6.18 1.96 16.00
N ASN A 62 5.67 3.05 16.57
CA ASN A 62 6.46 4.02 17.31
C ASN A 62 7.14 3.40 18.54
N ASP A 63 6.46 2.51 19.26
CA ASP A 63 7.06 1.84 20.42
C ASP A 63 8.22 0.95 20.02
N TYR A 64 8.09 0.25 18.88
CA TYR A 64 9.17 -0.57 18.35
C TYR A 64 10.36 0.27 17.84
N ILE A 65 10.11 1.37 17.15
CA ILE A 65 11.15 2.30 16.68
C ILE A 65 12.00 2.79 17.89
N TYR A 66 11.35 3.03 19.02
CA TYR A 66 12.02 3.50 20.24
C TYR A 66 12.45 2.39 21.21
N ASN A 67 12.49 1.13 20.75
CA ASN A 67 12.91 -0.03 21.54
C ASN A 67 12.16 -0.21 22.87
N ARG A 68 10.84 0.10 22.89
CA ARG A 68 9.98 -0.05 24.07
C ARG A 68 9.26 -1.41 24.12
N CYS A 69 9.29 -2.16 23.03
CA CYS A 69 8.65 -3.46 22.89
C CYS A 69 9.37 -4.36 21.90
N SER A 70 9.02 -5.63 21.83
CA SER A 70 9.50 -6.56 20.83
C SER A 70 8.77 -6.38 19.49
N PHE A 71 9.29 -6.99 18.42
CA PHE A 71 8.64 -6.94 17.11
C PHE A 71 7.27 -7.63 17.12
N GLN A 72 7.15 -8.73 17.82
CA GLN A 72 5.92 -9.49 17.93
C GLN A 72 4.79 -8.72 18.61
N ASP A 73 5.13 -7.80 19.51
CA ASP A 73 4.16 -6.97 20.25
C ASP A 73 3.42 -5.98 19.36
N ILE A 74 3.99 -5.59 18.20
CA ILE A 74 3.40 -4.62 17.28
C ILE A 74 2.69 -5.27 16.09
N VAL A 75 2.81 -6.59 15.90
CA VAL A 75 2.16 -7.31 14.79
C VAL A 75 0.80 -7.82 15.23
N LEU A 76 -0.25 -7.19 14.76
CA LEU A 76 -1.62 -7.59 15.05
C LEU A 76 -2.18 -8.47 13.94
N ASP A 77 -2.50 -9.73 14.24
CA ASP A 77 -3.25 -10.59 13.32
C ASP A 77 -4.73 -10.20 13.35
N ILE A 78 -5.18 -9.56 12.28
CA ILE A 78 -6.58 -9.12 12.12
C ILE A 78 -7.40 -10.04 11.22
N THR A 79 -6.89 -11.21 10.86
CA THR A 79 -7.55 -12.16 9.95
C THR A 79 -8.94 -12.55 10.43
N ASN A 80 -9.05 -12.98 11.70
CA ASN A 80 -10.32 -13.36 12.30
C ASN A 80 -11.23 -12.15 12.54
N HIS A 81 -10.67 -11.00 12.90
CA HIS A 81 -11.40 -9.74 13.06
C HIS A 81 -12.09 -9.32 11.76
N LEU A 82 -11.40 -9.46 10.63
CA LEU A 82 -11.92 -9.22 9.29
C LEU A 82 -12.77 -10.36 8.72
N LYS A 83 -12.90 -11.48 9.45
CA LYS A 83 -13.66 -12.67 9.04
C LYS A 83 -13.21 -13.23 7.69
N LEU A 84 -11.90 -13.25 7.44
CA LEU A 84 -11.37 -13.72 6.17
C LEU A 84 -11.44 -15.25 6.09
N PRO A 85 -11.96 -15.83 4.99
CA PRO A 85 -12.13 -17.28 4.85
C PRO A 85 -10.82 -18.00 4.51
N ARG A 86 -9.81 -17.28 4.05
CA ARG A 86 -8.49 -17.79 3.66
C ARG A 86 -7.45 -16.67 3.67
N GLY A 87 -6.16 -17.05 3.54
CA GLY A 87 -5.05 -16.10 3.63
C GLY A 87 -4.92 -15.54 5.04
N ALA A 88 -4.21 -14.44 5.18
CA ALA A 88 -4.08 -13.72 6.44
C ALA A 88 -3.82 -12.24 6.20
N VAL A 89 -4.25 -11.38 7.14
CA VAL A 89 -3.88 -9.98 7.17
C VAL A 89 -3.30 -9.65 8.54
N TYR A 90 -2.06 -9.19 8.53
CA TYR A 90 -1.34 -8.65 9.68
C TYR A 90 -1.29 -7.13 9.56
N PHE A 91 -1.48 -6.44 10.67
CA PHE A 91 -1.49 -4.99 10.69
C PHE A 91 -0.46 -4.47 11.71
N LEU A 92 0.34 -3.51 11.28
CA LEU A 92 1.26 -2.74 12.11
C LEU A 92 0.83 -1.28 12.07
N GLY A 93 0.27 -0.80 13.17
CA GLY A 93 -0.30 0.55 13.25
C GLY A 93 0.66 1.55 13.87
N SER A 94 0.62 2.80 13.39
CA SER A 94 1.30 3.93 13.99
C SER A 94 0.54 4.52 15.18
N SER A 95 1.26 5.19 16.06
CA SER A 95 0.67 5.85 17.22
C SER A 95 -0.17 7.07 16.82
N MET A 96 -1.29 7.25 17.50
CA MET A 96 -2.14 8.44 17.36
C MET A 96 -1.86 9.51 18.46
N LYS A 97 -0.88 9.27 19.34
CA LYS A 97 -0.54 10.21 20.39
C LYS A 97 0.26 11.39 19.82
N PRO A 98 -0.17 12.64 20.03
CA PRO A 98 0.49 13.82 19.45
C PRO A 98 1.99 13.90 19.76
N GLU A 99 2.39 13.57 21.00
CA GLU A 99 3.78 13.56 21.43
C GLU A 99 4.65 12.56 20.67
N GLU A 100 4.09 11.38 20.34
CA GLU A 100 4.77 10.35 19.56
C GLU A 100 4.91 10.76 18.08
N ILE A 101 3.87 11.37 17.53
CA ILE A 101 3.88 11.92 16.16
C ILE A 101 4.97 12.99 16.06
N VAL A 102 5.00 13.97 16.97
CA VAL A 102 6.02 15.03 16.96
C VAL A 102 7.43 14.47 17.11
N LYS A 103 7.60 13.41 17.92
CA LYS A 103 8.90 12.78 18.11
C LYS A 103 9.41 12.16 16.82
N VAL A 104 8.58 11.37 16.10
CA VAL A 104 8.99 10.74 14.85
C VAL A 104 9.26 11.77 13.75
N ILE A 105 8.47 12.86 13.67
CA ILE A 105 8.73 13.94 12.70
C ILE A 105 10.12 14.58 12.91
N ARG A 106 10.59 14.65 14.17
CA ARG A 106 11.90 15.25 14.50
C ARG A 106 13.07 14.31 14.31
N GLU A 107 12.90 13.04 14.63
CA GLU A 107 13.97 12.05 14.71
C GLU A 107 14.07 11.21 13.41
N GLY A 108 12.96 11.09 12.64
CA GLY A 108 12.88 10.29 11.42
C GLY A 108 12.98 8.78 11.68
N TYR A 109 13.22 8.04 10.59
CA TYR A 109 13.47 6.60 10.61
C TYR A 109 14.91 6.30 10.20
N SER A 110 15.41 5.13 10.63
CA SER A 110 16.63 4.58 10.06
C SER A 110 16.39 4.16 8.61
N ASP A 111 17.36 4.38 7.73
CA ASP A 111 17.38 3.92 6.33
C ASP A 111 17.15 2.40 6.18
N LYS A 112 17.50 1.64 7.22
CA LYS A 112 17.35 0.17 7.26
C LYS A 112 15.99 -0.28 7.80
N PHE A 113 15.18 0.63 8.34
CA PHE A 113 13.94 0.28 9.04
C PHE A 113 12.98 -0.53 8.18
N PHE A 114 12.67 -0.05 6.98
CA PHE A 114 11.70 -0.70 6.07
C PHE A 114 12.12 -2.13 5.70
N ARG A 115 13.39 -2.31 5.37
CA ARG A 115 13.94 -3.63 5.03
C ARG A 115 13.91 -4.56 6.24
N HIS A 116 14.33 -4.08 7.39
CA HIS A 116 14.35 -4.87 8.63
C HIS A 116 12.95 -5.35 9.02
N VAL A 117 11.93 -4.49 8.94
CA VAL A 117 10.53 -4.87 9.23
C VAL A 117 10.03 -5.90 8.23
N ALA A 118 10.31 -5.72 6.94
CA ALA A 118 9.92 -6.68 5.90
C ALA A 118 10.60 -8.06 6.09
N GLU A 119 11.89 -8.09 6.44
CA GLU A 119 12.62 -9.32 6.73
C GLU A 119 12.03 -10.06 7.94
N LYS A 120 11.73 -9.35 9.02
CA LYS A 120 11.08 -9.96 10.20
C LYS A 120 9.70 -10.52 9.89
N LEU A 121 8.87 -9.79 9.15
CA LEU A 121 7.57 -10.28 8.71
C LEU A 121 7.67 -11.50 7.83
N SER A 122 8.67 -11.53 6.95
CA SER A 122 8.95 -12.69 6.11
C SER A 122 9.35 -13.93 6.93
N GLN A 123 10.29 -13.77 7.86
CA GLN A 123 10.88 -14.86 8.63
C GLN A 123 9.93 -15.41 9.71
N GLU A 124 9.28 -14.49 10.44
CA GLU A 124 8.49 -14.88 11.62
C GLU A 124 7.02 -15.16 11.30
N TYR A 125 6.47 -14.53 10.25
CA TYR A 125 5.05 -14.63 9.89
C TYR A 125 4.78 -15.23 8.51
N ASN A 126 5.82 -15.57 7.73
CA ASN A 126 5.70 -16.16 6.39
C ASN A 126 4.75 -15.36 5.49
N VAL A 127 4.86 -14.03 5.47
CA VAL A 127 4.02 -13.19 4.64
C VAL A 127 4.44 -13.27 3.17
N ASP A 128 3.46 -13.27 2.26
CA ASP A 128 3.71 -13.19 0.82
C ASP A 128 3.94 -11.73 0.39
N TYR A 129 3.22 -10.79 1.02
CA TYR A 129 3.27 -9.38 0.70
C TYR A 129 3.43 -8.53 1.96
N VAL A 130 4.32 -7.53 1.91
CA VAL A 130 4.39 -6.42 2.87
C VAL A 130 4.00 -5.15 2.14
N ILE A 131 2.90 -4.52 2.55
CA ILE A 131 2.38 -3.30 1.92
C ILE A 131 2.59 -2.11 2.86
N PHE A 132 3.39 -1.14 2.41
CA PHE A 132 3.59 0.12 3.12
C PHE A 132 2.60 1.17 2.61
N ASP A 133 1.73 1.67 3.49
CA ASP A 133 0.85 2.82 3.23
C ASP A 133 1.56 4.09 3.62
N THR A 134 2.04 4.87 2.64
CA THR A 134 2.93 5.99 2.88
C THR A 134 2.20 7.32 3.01
N HIS A 135 2.87 8.30 3.62
CA HIS A 135 2.48 9.70 3.56
C HIS A 135 2.49 10.20 2.10
N PRO A 136 1.59 11.11 1.70
CA PRO A 136 1.62 11.70 0.35
C PRO A 136 2.83 12.62 0.15
N GLY A 137 3.26 12.77 -1.11
CA GLY A 137 4.35 13.64 -1.49
C GLY A 137 5.73 12.99 -1.42
N LEU A 138 6.71 13.65 -2.00
CA LEU A 138 8.09 13.21 -2.04
C LEU A 138 8.84 13.82 -0.85
N ASN A 139 8.82 13.13 0.27
CA ASN A 139 9.64 13.41 1.44
C ASN A 139 10.69 12.29 1.65
N GLU A 140 11.59 12.47 2.61
CA GLU A 140 12.67 11.54 2.89
C GLU A 140 12.14 10.14 3.25
N ASP A 141 11.16 10.06 4.14
CA ASP A 141 10.56 8.79 4.58
C ASP A 141 9.92 8.02 3.43
N THR A 142 9.21 8.74 2.55
CA THR A 142 8.61 8.14 1.35
C THR A 142 9.66 7.60 0.39
N LEU A 143 10.76 8.35 0.18
CA LEU A 143 11.85 7.90 -0.65
C LEU A 143 12.54 6.67 -0.07
N LEU A 144 12.74 6.61 1.24
CA LEU A 144 13.28 5.43 1.92
C LEU A 144 12.37 4.21 1.76
N ALA A 145 11.04 4.38 1.93
CA ALA A 145 10.08 3.31 1.71
C ALA A 145 10.13 2.77 0.28
N VAL A 146 10.13 3.66 -0.71
CA VAL A 146 10.23 3.32 -2.14
C VAL A 146 11.54 2.59 -2.45
N MET A 147 12.66 3.11 -1.97
CA MET A 147 13.98 2.51 -2.20
C MET A 147 14.14 1.13 -1.56
N SER A 148 13.39 0.86 -0.50
CA SER A 148 13.40 -0.41 0.23
C SER A 148 12.39 -1.42 -0.30
N SER A 149 11.54 -1.05 -1.27
CA SER A 149 10.48 -1.90 -1.81
C SER A 149 10.82 -2.48 -3.17
N ASP A 150 10.28 -3.67 -3.46
CA ASP A 150 10.44 -4.35 -4.76
C ASP A 150 9.58 -3.66 -5.82
N VAL A 151 8.36 -3.28 -5.44
CA VAL A 151 7.39 -2.66 -6.35
C VAL A 151 6.69 -1.48 -5.70
N SER A 152 6.34 -0.48 -6.51
CA SER A 152 5.56 0.68 -6.06
C SER A 152 4.26 0.81 -6.86
N LEU A 153 3.14 0.93 -6.14
CA LEU A 153 1.84 1.27 -6.70
C LEU A 153 1.60 2.77 -6.53
N LEU A 154 1.65 3.50 -7.63
CA LEU A 154 1.40 4.93 -7.66
C LEU A 154 -0.08 5.20 -7.93
N LEU A 155 -0.79 5.68 -6.91
CA LEU A 155 -2.18 6.11 -7.08
C LEU A 155 -2.22 7.53 -7.63
N MET A 156 -2.96 7.72 -8.71
CA MET A 156 -3.07 8.98 -9.41
C MET A 156 -4.51 9.28 -9.80
N ARG A 157 -4.95 10.52 -9.60
CA ARG A 157 -6.18 11.04 -10.19
C ARG A 157 -5.87 11.68 -11.55
N MET A 158 -6.91 11.86 -12.36
CA MET A 158 -6.78 12.44 -13.70
C MET A 158 -6.75 13.99 -13.69
N ASP A 159 -6.07 14.59 -12.71
CA ASP A 159 -5.82 16.03 -12.71
C ASP A 159 -4.34 16.34 -13.03
N LYS A 160 -4.11 17.52 -13.59
CA LYS A 160 -2.80 17.94 -14.11
C LYS A 160 -1.68 17.89 -13.07
N GLN A 161 -1.98 18.19 -11.81
CA GLN A 161 -0.97 18.19 -10.74
C GLN A 161 -0.60 16.75 -10.34
N ASP A 162 -1.59 15.85 -10.22
CA ASP A 162 -1.35 14.45 -9.91
C ASP A 162 -0.57 13.78 -11.06
N VAL A 163 -0.92 14.05 -12.32
CA VAL A 163 -0.20 13.53 -13.50
C VAL A 163 1.27 13.98 -13.49
N THR A 164 1.52 15.29 -13.31
CA THR A 164 2.88 15.83 -13.28
C THR A 164 3.68 15.26 -12.11
N GLY A 165 3.08 15.21 -10.92
CA GLY A 165 3.74 14.69 -9.72
C GLY A 165 4.02 13.19 -9.80
N THR A 166 3.10 12.40 -10.34
CA THR A 166 3.29 10.96 -10.53
C THR A 166 4.39 10.68 -11.56
N TYR A 167 4.46 11.47 -12.65
CA TYR A 167 5.57 11.40 -13.60
C TYR A 167 6.92 11.62 -12.90
N ILE A 168 7.05 12.71 -12.12
CA ILE A 168 8.28 13.03 -11.37
C ILE A 168 8.64 11.87 -10.42
N THR A 169 7.65 11.37 -9.68
CA THR A 169 7.85 10.24 -8.76
C THR A 169 8.33 9.00 -9.50
N GLY A 170 7.71 8.63 -10.62
CA GLY A 170 8.12 7.51 -11.45
C GLY A 170 9.54 7.64 -12.00
N GLN A 171 9.93 8.85 -12.43
CA GLN A 171 11.30 9.12 -12.90
C GLN A 171 12.34 8.97 -11.78
N ILE A 172 12.01 9.39 -10.56
CA ILE A 172 12.88 9.19 -9.39
C ILE A 172 13.03 7.69 -9.12
N MET A 173 11.94 6.93 -9.06
CA MET A 173 11.95 5.48 -8.85
C MET A 173 12.80 4.76 -9.90
N LYS A 174 12.64 5.13 -11.17
CA LYS A 174 13.43 4.58 -12.28
C LYS A 174 14.92 4.83 -12.14
N LYS A 175 15.33 6.02 -11.64
CA LYS A 175 16.75 6.33 -11.34
C LYS A 175 17.33 5.44 -10.24
N PHE A 176 16.51 4.97 -9.32
CA PHE A 176 16.93 4.03 -8.28
C PHE A 176 16.75 2.56 -8.69
N GLY A 177 16.44 2.28 -9.97
CA GLY A 177 16.23 0.92 -10.46
C GLY A 177 14.98 0.26 -9.86
N ARG A 178 13.98 1.05 -9.44
CA ARG A 178 12.74 0.54 -8.83
C ARG A 178 11.61 0.50 -9.83
N ILE A 179 10.79 -0.54 -9.72
CA ILE A 179 9.64 -0.75 -10.59
C ILE A 179 8.43 -0.02 -10.01
N SER A 180 7.75 0.72 -10.88
CA SER A 180 6.51 1.41 -10.52
C SER A 180 5.38 1.06 -11.48
N TYR A 181 4.20 0.81 -10.91
CA TYR A 181 2.94 0.64 -11.62
C TYR A 181 1.97 1.74 -11.19
N VAL A 182 1.15 2.17 -12.12
CA VAL A 182 0.16 3.21 -11.86
C VAL A 182 -1.23 2.61 -11.76
N VAL A 183 -1.97 3.05 -10.75
CA VAL A 183 -3.41 2.82 -10.63
C VAL A 183 -4.11 4.16 -10.73
N LEU A 184 -4.91 4.33 -11.78
CA LEU A 184 -5.76 5.50 -11.95
C LEU A 184 -6.93 5.38 -10.99
N ASN A 185 -7.07 6.32 -10.07
CA ASN A 185 -8.14 6.30 -9.06
C ASN A 185 -9.06 7.50 -9.19
N MET A 186 -10.31 7.33 -8.78
CA MET A 186 -11.35 8.37 -8.88
C MET A 186 -11.50 8.92 -10.31
N VAL A 187 -11.35 8.05 -11.31
CA VAL A 187 -11.48 8.43 -12.73
C VAL A 187 -12.95 8.73 -13.02
N PRO A 188 -13.28 9.87 -13.66
CA PRO A 188 -14.63 10.14 -14.12
C PRO A 188 -15.18 8.96 -14.95
N PRO A 189 -16.43 8.50 -14.72
CA PRO A 189 -16.95 7.30 -15.37
C PRO A 189 -16.84 7.29 -16.89
N ASN A 190 -17.12 8.44 -17.53
CA ASN A 190 -17.02 8.61 -18.97
C ASN A 190 -15.60 8.43 -19.54
N LEU A 191 -14.55 8.75 -18.75
CA LEU A 191 -13.15 8.51 -19.11
C LEU A 191 -12.73 7.06 -18.81
N ALA A 192 -13.25 6.48 -17.74
CA ALA A 192 -12.89 5.13 -17.32
C ALA A 192 -13.31 4.04 -18.33
N GLU A 193 -14.29 4.34 -19.19
CA GLU A 193 -14.76 3.44 -20.25
C GLU A 193 -13.86 3.48 -21.51
N SER A 194 -12.95 4.44 -21.62
CA SER A 194 -12.05 4.54 -22.78
C SER A 194 -11.01 3.40 -22.77
N PRO A 195 -10.97 2.55 -23.80
CA PRO A 195 -10.03 1.45 -23.87
C PRO A 195 -8.58 1.93 -24.05
N ASP A 196 -8.38 3.14 -24.57
CA ASP A 196 -7.07 3.70 -24.86
C ASP A 196 -6.45 4.43 -23.67
N LEU A 197 -7.26 4.82 -22.67
CA LEU A 197 -6.82 5.58 -21.51
C LEU A 197 -5.58 4.98 -20.81
N PRO A 198 -5.52 3.66 -20.52
CA PRO A 198 -4.32 3.09 -19.85
C PRO A 198 -3.05 3.28 -20.69
N SER A 199 -3.14 3.09 -22.00
CA SER A 199 -2.00 3.20 -22.90
C SER A 199 -1.52 4.64 -23.09
N GLU A 200 -2.45 5.59 -23.20
CA GLU A 200 -2.16 7.01 -23.30
C GLU A 200 -1.48 7.53 -22.03
N VAL A 201 -2.04 7.20 -20.87
CA VAL A 201 -1.46 7.62 -19.59
C VAL A 201 -0.11 6.96 -19.35
N SER A 202 0.05 5.68 -19.68
CA SER A 202 1.34 4.97 -19.55
C SER A 202 2.45 5.66 -20.35
N LYS A 203 2.16 6.17 -21.56
CA LYS A 203 3.11 6.92 -22.36
C LYS A 203 3.48 8.26 -21.75
N ILE A 204 2.51 8.96 -21.15
CA ILE A 204 2.74 10.28 -20.53
C ILE A 204 3.59 10.14 -19.27
N ILE A 205 3.34 9.10 -18.45
CA ILE A 205 3.98 8.91 -17.15
C ILE A 205 5.27 8.09 -17.26
N ASP A 206 5.50 7.43 -18.39
CA ASP A 206 6.61 6.47 -18.59
C ASP A 206 6.58 5.34 -17.54
N ALA A 207 5.36 4.87 -17.20
CA ALA A 207 5.11 3.76 -16.29
C ALA A 207 3.82 3.03 -16.66
N SER A 208 3.76 1.72 -16.41
CA SER A 208 2.60 0.90 -16.79
C SER A 208 1.38 1.18 -15.90
N VAL A 209 0.25 1.52 -16.52
CA VAL A 209 -1.05 1.56 -15.85
C VAL A 209 -1.57 0.13 -15.75
N ILE A 210 -1.76 -0.37 -14.51
CA ILE A 210 -2.22 -1.74 -14.25
C ILE A 210 -3.70 -1.82 -13.87
N GLY A 211 -4.36 -0.70 -13.68
CA GLY A 211 -5.79 -0.67 -13.39
C GLY A 211 -6.37 0.72 -13.33
N ILE A 212 -7.69 0.76 -13.49
CA ILE A 212 -8.53 1.95 -13.39
C ILE A 212 -9.61 1.69 -12.35
N LEU A 213 -9.74 2.60 -11.41
CA LEU A 213 -10.80 2.65 -10.41
C LEU A 213 -11.65 3.90 -10.69
N PRO A 214 -12.84 3.73 -11.30
CA PRO A 214 -13.75 4.84 -11.50
C PRO A 214 -14.15 5.52 -10.18
N PHE A 215 -14.59 6.75 -10.27
CA PHE A 215 -15.17 7.43 -9.13
C PHE A 215 -16.54 6.80 -8.79
N TYR A 216 -16.69 6.42 -7.53
CA TYR A 216 -17.92 5.89 -6.98
C TYR A 216 -18.31 6.67 -5.73
N GLU A 217 -19.49 7.25 -5.71
CA GLU A 217 -20.00 8.02 -4.58
C GLU A 217 -20.18 7.14 -3.34
N GLU A 218 -20.44 5.85 -3.54
CA GLU A 218 -20.61 4.85 -2.49
C GLU A 218 -19.33 4.70 -1.64
N ILE A 219 -18.15 4.86 -2.23
CA ILE A 219 -16.89 4.86 -1.49
C ILE A 219 -16.82 6.02 -0.51
N LEU A 220 -17.22 7.23 -0.94
CA LEU A 220 -17.29 8.40 -0.05
C LEU A 220 -18.35 8.22 1.02
N SER A 221 -19.52 7.73 0.64
CA SER A 221 -20.65 7.49 1.54
C SER A 221 -20.37 6.40 2.57
N HIS A 222 -19.42 5.49 2.29
CA HIS A 222 -18.97 4.47 3.23
C HIS A 222 -18.19 5.05 4.41
N ARG A 223 -17.53 6.21 4.27
CA ARG A 223 -16.87 6.98 5.33
C ARG A 223 -15.89 6.15 6.16
N SER A 224 -15.09 5.30 5.56
CA SER A 224 -14.11 4.42 6.23
C SER A 224 -14.72 3.51 7.33
N ARG A 225 -16.00 3.14 7.22
CA ARG A 225 -16.71 2.29 8.21
C ARG A 225 -16.32 0.81 8.10
N GLY A 226 -15.14 0.51 7.66
CA GLY A 226 -14.63 -0.82 7.42
C GLY A 226 -14.03 -0.96 6.02
N VAL A 227 -13.53 -2.15 5.72
CA VAL A 227 -12.97 -2.45 4.40
C VAL A 227 -14.11 -2.59 3.38
N PHE A 228 -14.19 -1.68 2.41
CA PHE A 228 -15.30 -1.59 1.48
C PHE A 228 -15.58 -2.89 0.72
N CYS A 229 -14.53 -3.57 0.24
CA CYS A 229 -14.68 -4.83 -0.50
C CYS A 229 -15.29 -5.98 0.31
N LEU A 230 -15.14 -5.95 1.65
CA LEU A 230 -15.80 -6.94 2.52
C LEU A 230 -17.29 -6.67 2.68
N HIS A 231 -17.68 -5.40 2.74
CA HIS A 231 -19.07 -4.98 2.88
C HIS A 231 -19.82 -5.03 1.54
N HIS A 232 -19.12 -4.80 0.44
CA HIS A 232 -19.67 -4.69 -0.91
C HIS A 232 -18.89 -5.54 -1.92
N PRO A 233 -18.82 -6.88 -1.75
CA PRO A 233 -17.96 -7.74 -2.56
C PRO A 233 -18.35 -7.77 -4.06
N GLN A 234 -19.62 -7.51 -4.38
CA GLN A 234 -20.11 -7.51 -5.76
C GLN A 234 -20.10 -6.11 -6.42
N HIS A 235 -19.67 -5.09 -5.70
CA HIS A 235 -19.60 -3.74 -6.24
C HIS A 235 -18.54 -3.65 -7.36
N PRO A 236 -18.76 -2.85 -8.43
CA PRO A 236 -17.79 -2.70 -9.52
C PRO A 236 -16.39 -2.31 -9.06
N TYR A 237 -16.27 -1.43 -8.05
CA TYR A 237 -14.99 -1.09 -7.42
C TYR A 237 -14.24 -2.33 -6.90
N SER A 238 -14.95 -3.20 -6.16
CA SER A 238 -14.36 -4.43 -5.60
C SER A 238 -13.89 -5.37 -6.70
N SER A 239 -14.65 -5.48 -7.78
CA SER A 239 -14.30 -6.29 -8.95
C SER A 239 -13.09 -5.72 -9.70
N GLN A 240 -13.00 -4.40 -9.87
CA GLN A 240 -11.86 -3.76 -10.52
C GLN A 240 -10.59 -3.89 -9.65
N LEU A 241 -10.69 -3.66 -8.35
CA LEU A 241 -9.54 -3.79 -7.46
C LEU A 241 -9.07 -5.25 -7.34
N LEU A 242 -9.99 -6.23 -7.44
CA LEU A 242 -9.63 -7.65 -7.52
C LEU A 242 -8.80 -7.96 -8.79
N LYS A 243 -9.12 -7.32 -9.93
CA LYS A 243 -8.31 -7.46 -11.15
C LYS A 243 -6.91 -6.88 -10.94
N ILE A 244 -6.81 -5.72 -10.26
CA ILE A 244 -5.52 -5.12 -9.90
C ILE A 244 -4.72 -6.05 -8.98
N ALA A 245 -5.35 -6.65 -7.96
CA ALA A 245 -4.70 -7.60 -7.06
C ALA A 245 -4.15 -8.82 -7.82
N LYS A 246 -4.92 -9.40 -8.75
CA LYS A 246 -4.46 -10.51 -9.60
C LYS A 246 -3.29 -10.08 -10.49
N ARG A 247 -3.40 -8.90 -11.10
CA ARG A 247 -2.34 -8.37 -11.96
C ARG A 247 -1.05 -8.12 -11.19
N LEU A 248 -1.14 -7.62 -9.96
CA LEU A 248 0.01 -7.45 -9.08
C LEU A 248 0.70 -8.79 -8.79
N ILE A 249 -0.08 -9.86 -8.50
CA ILE A 249 0.47 -11.20 -8.28
C ILE A 249 1.21 -11.70 -9.52
N GLU A 250 0.64 -11.55 -10.71
CA GLU A 250 1.27 -11.96 -11.97
C GLU A 250 2.60 -11.24 -12.22
N LEU A 251 2.60 -9.91 -12.06
CA LEU A 251 3.77 -9.08 -12.29
C LEU A 251 4.90 -9.41 -11.32
N THR A 252 4.60 -9.54 -10.03
CA THR A 252 5.62 -9.84 -9.01
C THR A 252 6.16 -11.27 -9.11
N ALA A 253 5.37 -12.24 -9.59
CA ALA A 253 5.84 -13.59 -9.86
C ALA A 253 6.84 -13.64 -11.03
N THR A 254 6.60 -12.86 -12.08
CA THR A 254 7.49 -12.79 -13.26
C THR A 254 8.83 -12.14 -12.91
N GLU A 255 8.80 -11.08 -12.10
CA GLU A 255 10.02 -10.39 -11.67
C GLU A 255 10.92 -11.27 -10.79
N SER A 256 10.35 -12.05 -9.90
CA SER A 256 11.10 -12.99 -9.05
C SER A 256 11.85 -14.03 -9.90
N GLN A 257 11.27 -14.49 -11.01
CA GLN A 257 11.93 -15.44 -11.92
C GLN A 257 13.07 -14.79 -12.71
N THR A 258 12.96 -13.52 -13.05
CA THR A 258 13.99 -12.80 -13.81
C THR A 258 15.23 -12.54 -12.96
N ILE A 259 15.06 -12.24 -11.68
CA ILE A 259 16.17 -12.02 -10.73
C ILE A 259 16.92 -13.32 -10.49
N ASP A 260 16.25 -14.47 -10.34
CA ASP A 260 16.89 -15.77 -10.18
C ASP A 260 17.76 -16.17 -11.40
N LEU A 261 17.34 -15.80 -12.61
CA LEU A 261 18.08 -16.11 -13.84
C LEU A 261 19.30 -15.18 -14.08
N THR A 262 19.28 -13.97 -13.51
CA THR A 262 20.37 -12.98 -13.65
C THR A 262 21.35 -12.98 -12.48
N GLY A 263 20.97 -13.56 -11.35
CA GLY A 263 21.80 -13.70 -10.14
C GLY A 263 22.82 -14.84 -10.18
N ALA A 264 22.85 -15.62 -11.26
CA ALA A 264 23.83 -16.67 -11.48
C ALA A 264 25.01 -16.16 -12.35
N LYS A 265 25.72 -15.11 -11.86
CA LYS A 265 27.08 -14.75 -12.35
C LYS A 265 27.94 -14.26 -11.21
#